data_86ede738cfd03e80afd6f82692d3500f
#
_entry.id   86ede738cfd03e80afd6f82692d3500f
#
_cell.length_a   1.000
_cell.length_b   1.000
_cell.length_c   1.000
_cell.angle_alpha   90.00
_cell.angle_beta   90.00
_cell.angle_gamma   90.00
#
_symmetry.space_group_name_H-M   'P 1'
#
loop_
_entity.id
_entity.type
_entity.pdbx_description
1 polymer ?
#
loop_
_entity_poly.entity_id
_entity_poly.type
_entity_poly.pdbx_seq_one_letter_code
_entity_poly.pdbx_strand_id
1 'polypeptide(L)'
;MKTGILTLNEGSVFKNASRWSHDPSMMWDSVTKKYYSYGTDIYVPEDGLNDKIGIPVRSSEDLVHFQYEGTVLSKEAIEEGRENGEYPQTVNFWAPYVEYTHGEYRMYYSATKAFGSSESRIWLAVSKHPLGPFENRGIAADTWGTDDTLPNAIDAHIIWDKEKCYLVYGSFFGGIYIKELDAKTGLPLSGNAKELGICISRKAKHPLIDGPEGASVIYVPNTGYFYLFQSYGWLGDTYDIRVGRSKSVTGPYLDWHGKSLVEEGMGLKLAGSYEFLAKNPRVGEEKTDWEWGGFRGPGHGVPFYDEQSGKYYFVHHVRDGAEINRVYDEKEDRNSYQIHYMMIRPMFFVNDWPVFGAEPYQGENFEPVSKMDMEKLEGNWELIVFDEFDNSMKHSEICTLEKDSVYFQNGIIYQCQDIENQKEVYIVTGIDNLGLAYWGKTVV
;
A
#
# COMPACT_ATOMS: atom_id res chain seq x y z
N MET A 1 -6.20 27.86 13.43
CA MET A 1 -5.60 27.82 12.09
C MET A 1 -6.34 26.74 11.32
N LYS A 2 -6.91 27.02 10.18
CA LYS A 2 -7.44 25.97 9.32
C LYS A 2 -6.24 25.15 8.88
N THR A 3 -6.13 23.94 9.36
CA THR A 3 -5.21 22.99 8.81
C THR A 3 -5.57 22.84 7.34
N GLY A 4 -4.69 23.26 6.44
CA GLY A 4 -4.92 23.15 5.00
C GLY A 4 -4.72 21.73 4.48
N ILE A 5 -4.75 20.77 5.38
CA ILE A 5 -5.11 19.43 5.02
C ILE A 5 -6.42 19.63 4.34
N LEU A 6 -6.41 19.14 3.19
CA LEU A 6 -7.62 18.82 2.55
C LEU A 6 -8.71 18.83 3.61
N THR A 7 -9.21 19.99 3.95
CA THR A 7 -10.58 20.10 4.43
C THR A 7 -11.37 19.61 3.24
N LEU A 8 -10.97 18.44 2.81
CA LEU A 8 -11.62 17.64 1.85
C LEU A 8 -13.00 17.54 2.41
N ASN A 9 -13.90 18.03 1.61
CA ASN A 9 -15.30 18.12 1.93
C ASN A 9 -15.74 16.90 2.72
N GLU A 10 -16.70 17.06 3.57
CA GLU A 10 -17.37 15.97 4.23
C GLU A 10 -17.73 14.90 3.22
N GLY A 11 -16.99 13.81 3.10
CA GLY A 11 -17.12 12.78 2.08
C GLY A 11 -15.85 12.37 1.37
N SER A 12 -14.75 13.10 1.54
CA SER A 12 -13.46 12.72 0.97
C SER A 12 -12.88 11.48 1.65
N VAL A 13 -12.16 10.65 0.90
CA VAL A 13 -11.42 9.48 1.42
C VAL A 13 -10.41 9.82 2.51
N PHE A 14 -9.98 11.06 2.60
CA PHE A 14 -9.09 11.56 3.65
C PHE A 14 -9.82 12.13 4.85
N LYS A 15 -11.13 12.10 4.87
CA LYS A 15 -11.89 12.40 6.07
C LYS A 15 -11.83 11.24 7.05
N ASN A 16 -12.02 11.61 8.25
CA ASN A 16 -12.14 10.67 9.35
C ASN A 16 -10.83 9.92 9.62
N ALA A 17 -10.95 8.66 9.83
CA ALA A 17 -9.91 7.79 10.32
C ALA A 17 -8.90 7.31 9.26
N SER A 18 -8.94 7.76 8.02
CA SER A 18 -7.90 7.43 7.02
C SER A 18 -6.59 8.17 7.28
N ARG A 19 -6.64 9.32 7.93
CA ARG A 19 -5.45 10.03 8.42
C ARG A 19 -4.77 9.24 9.52
N TRP A 20 -3.47 9.34 9.62
CA TRP A 20 -2.64 8.57 10.54
C TRP A 20 -2.69 7.06 10.29
N SER A 21 -2.97 6.66 9.06
CA SER A 21 -2.90 5.28 8.64
C SER A 21 -1.59 5.00 7.91
N HIS A 22 -0.76 4.18 8.51
CA HIS A 22 0.57 3.82 8.03
C HIS A 22 0.63 2.32 7.79
N ASP A 23 1.23 1.87 6.68
CA ASP A 23 1.36 0.46 6.31
C ASP A 23 0.03 -0.33 6.44
N PRO A 24 -1.04 0.11 5.74
CA PRO A 24 -2.35 -0.47 5.94
C PRO A 24 -2.45 -1.87 5.35
N SER A 25 -3.05 -2.79 6.10
CA SER A 25 -3.64 -4.01 5.56
C SER A 25 -5.17 -3.89 5.53
N MET A 26 -5.83 -4.73 4.72
CA MET A 26 -7.28 -4.70 4.55
C MET A 26 -7.86 -6.11 4.56
N MET A 27 -8.98 -6.30 5.24
CA MET A 27 -9.77 -7.52 5.15
C MET A 27 -11.27 -7.22 5.15
N TRP A 28 -12.02 -8.06 4.45
CA TRP A 28 -13.47 -8.17 4.62
C TRP A 28 -13.79 -9.23 5.67
N ASP A 29 -14.63 -8.88 6.63
CA ASP A 29 -15.11 -9.82 7.62
C ASP A 29 -16.56 -10.22 7.35
N SER A 30 -16.75 -11.46 6.93
CA SER A 30 -18.08 -12.00 6.61
C SER A 30 -18.98 -12.18 7.83
N VAL A 31 -18.44 -12.15 9.05
CA VAL A 31 -19.18 -12.28 10.30
C VAL A 31 -19.83 -10.96 10.69
N THR A 32 -19.05 -9.90 10.76
CA THR A 32 -19.52 -8.55 11.12
C THR A 32 -20.06 -7.76 9.95
N LYS A 33 -19.83 -8.23 8.71
CA LYS A 33 -20.18 -7.53 7.46
C LYS A 33 -19.54 -6.16 7.35
N LYS A 34 -18.25 -6.06 7.72
CA LYS A 34 -17.45 -4.85 7.67
C LYS A 34 -16.07 -5.12 7.08
N TYR A 35 -15.49 -4.08 6.54
CA TYR A 35 -14.09 -4.03 6.18
C TYR A 35 -13.30 -3.55 7.40
N TYR A 36 -12.12 -4.13 7.61
CA TYR A 36 -11.20 -3.72 8.64
C TYR A 36 -9.83 -3.41 8.05
N SER A 37 -9.29 -2.25 8.42
CA SER A 37 -7.92 -1.88 8.10
C SER A 37 -7.10 -1.77 9.37
N TYR A 38 -5.96 -2.46 9.39
CA TYR A 38 -4.99 -2.42 10.49
C TYR A 38 -3.73 -1.74 9.98
N GLY A 39 -3.04 -1.00 10.84
CA GLY A 39 -1.86 -0.25 10.45
C GLY A 39 -0.78 -0.23 11.52
N THR A 40 0.36 0.33 11.16
CA THR A 40 1.49 0.56 12.07
C THR A 40 1.09 1.48 13.21
N ASP A 41 1.61 1.22 14.41
CA ASP A 41 1.49 2.11 15.56
C ASP A 41 2.18 3.45 15.25
N ILE A 42 1.38 4.49 15.17
CA ILE A 42 1.84 5.86 15.03
C ILE A 42 1.13 6.77 16.03
N TYR A 43 1.75 7.89 16.34
CA TYR A 43 1.17 8.91 17.17
C TYR A 43 -0.05 9.55 16.50
N VAL A 44 -1.21 9.54 17.17
CA VAL A 44 -2.47 10.13 16.68
C VAL A 44 -2.91 11.23 17.65
N PRO A 45 -2.46 12.48 17.47
CA PRO A 45 -2.67 13.55 18.47
C PRO A 45 -4.13 13.96 18.65
N GLU A 46 -4.92 13.88 17.58
CA GLU A 46 -6.29 14.44 17.53
C GLU A 46 -7.31 13.61 18.30
N ASP A 47 -7.00 12.34 18.55
CA ASP A 47 -7.92 11.42 19.22
C ASP A 47 -7.59 11.23 20.70
N GLY A 48 -6.62 11.97 21.26
CA GLY A 48 -6.14 11.79 22.61
C GLY A 48 -5.52 10.40 22.87
N LEU A 49 -5.05 9.75 21.80
CA LEU A 49 -4.58 8.36 21.77
C LEU A 49 -3.07 8.23 21.95
N ASN A 50 -2.41 9.29 22.35
CA ASN A 50 -0.97 9.42 22.47
C ASN A 50 -0.29 8.30 23.29
N ASP A 51 -1.06 7.60 24.11
CA ASP A 51 -0.58 6.56 25.02
C ASP A 51 -1.02 5.15 24.60
N LYS A 52 -1.72 4.98 23.47
CA LYS A 52 -2.24 3.67 23.05
C LYS A 52 -1.35 3.05 22.00
N ILE A 53 -0.54 2.10 22.41
CA ILE A 53 0.24 1.21 21.55
C ILE A 53 -0.54 -0.10 21.39
N GLY A 54 -0.42 -0.76 20.25
CA GLY A 54 -0.96 -2.11 20.06
C GLY A 54 -1.77 -2.30 18.79
N ILE A 55 -1.28 -1.78 17.66
CA ILE A 55 -1.87 -1.89 16.31
C ILE A 55 -3.25 -1.24 16.21
N PRO A 56 -3.32 -0.04 15.64
CA PRO A 56 -4.58 0.65 15.40
C PRO A 56 -5.42 -0.06 14.34
N VAL A 57 -6.73 -0.06 14.54
CA VAL A 57 -7.71 -0.63 13.62
C VAL A 57 -8.80 0.37 13.27
N ARG A 58 -9.26 0.27 12.05
CA ARG A 58 -10.38 1.04 11.49
C ARG A 58 -11.38 0.11 10.85
N SER A 59 -12.67 0.45 10.95
CA SER A 59 -13.73 -0.30 10.28
C SER A 59 -14.50 0.56 9.28
N SER A 60 -15.06 -0.07 8.25
CA SER A 60 -15.92 0.56 7.26
C SER A 60 -17.00 -0.41 6.76
N GLU A 61 -18.12 0.11 6.32
CA GLU A 61 -19.17 -0.67 5.64
C GLU A 61 -19.07 -0.56 4.11
N ASP A 62 -18.28 0.39 3.58
CA ASP A 62 -18.31 0.77 2.16
C ASP A 62 -16.93 1.05 1.53
N LEU A 63 -15.81 0.81 2.23
CA LEU A 63 -14.44 1.13 1.80
C LEU A 63 -14.17 2.65 1.64
N VAL A 64 -15.09 3.50 2.03
CA VAL A 64 -14.97 4.96 1.90
C VAL A 64 -14.97 5.63 3.27
N HIS A 65 -15.96 5.27 4.10
CA HIS A 65 -16.17 5.88 5.41
C HIS A 65 -15.60 4.98 6.50
N PHE A 66 -14.40 5.30 6.96
CA PHE A 66 -13.73 4.54 8.02
C PHE A 66 -13.95 5.19 9.38
N GLN A 67 -14.16 4.35 10.38
CA GLN A 67 -14.21 4.71 11.79
C GLN A 67 -13.00 4.12 12.51
N TYR A 68 -12.33 4.93 13.33
CA TYR A 68 -11.29 4.45 14.23
C TYR A 68 -11.92 3.68 15.39
N GLU A 69 -11.45 2.45 15.63
CA GLU A 69 -12.00 1.55 16.65
C GLU A 69 -11.07 1.35 17.86
N GLY A 70 -9.85 1.86 17.81
CA GLY A 70 -8.84 1.70 18.87
C GLY A 70 -7.67 0.84 18.45
N THR A 71 -6.97 0.27 19.43
CA THR A 71 -5.86 -0.68 19.25
C THR A 71 -6.28 -2.09 19.69
N VAL A 72 -5.68 -3.12 19.08
CA VAL A 72 -6.22 -4.48 19.13
C VAL A 72 -5.34 -5.53 19.83
N LEU A 73 -4.06 -5.25 20.06
CA LEU A 73 -3.20 -6.19 20.81
C LEU A 73 -3.60 -6.25 22.30
N SER A 74 -3.52 -7.42 22.89
CA SER A 74 -3.66 -7.57 24.35
C SER A 74 -2.49 -6.90 25.08
N LYS A 75 -2.70 -6.60 26.34
CA LYS A 75 -1.64 -6.02 27.17
C LYS A 75 -0.43 -6.95 27.28
N GLU A 76 -0.69 -8.25 27.40
CA GLU A 76 0.32 -9.28 27.48
C GLU A 76 1.10 -9.39 26.16
N ALA A 77 0.43 -9.32 25.00
CA ALA A 77 1.09 -9.31 23.69
C ALA A 77 2.01 -8.08 23.50
N ILE A 78 1.58 -6.91 24.01
CA ILE A 78 2.39 -5.70 23.99
C ILE A 78 3.64 -5.86 24.87
N GLU A 79 3.50 -6.40 26.07
CA GLU A 79 4.62 -6.63 26.98
C GLU A 79 5.63 -7.61 26.38
N GLU A 80 5.19 -8.76 25.85
CA GLU A 80 6.05 -9.73 25.17
C GLU A 80 6.76 -9.16 23.93
N GLY A 81 6.04 -8.40 23.13
CA GLY A 81 6.61 -7.75 21.93
C GLY A 81 7.69 -6.73 22.28
N ARG A 82 7.52 -6.02 23.39
CA ARG A 82 8.47 -5.01 23.89
C ARG A 82 9.76 -5.60 24.45
N GLU A 83 9.75 -6.80 24.97
CA GLU A 83 10.96 -7.48 25.46
C GLU A 83 12.01 -7.70 24.35
N ASN A 84 11.61 -7.52 23.09
CA ASN A 84 12.51 -7.63 21.95
C ASN A 84 13.27 -6.32 21.64
N GLY A 85 12.93 -5.21 22.27
CA GLY A 85 13.58 -3.91 22.03
C GLY A 85 14.72 -3.61 23.00
N GLU A 86 15.76 -2.95 22.49
CA GLU A 86 16.82 -2.38 23.32
C GLU A 86 16.29 -1.26 24.23
N TYR A 87 15.16 -0.67 23.78
CA TYR A 87 14.42 0.37 24.50
C TYR A 87 12.93 -0.03 24.60
N PRO A 88 12.53 -0.83 25.60
CA PRO A 88 11.17 -1.35 25.73
C PRO A 88 10.07 -0.27 25.76
N GLN A 89 10.43 0.97 26.07
CA GLN A 89 9.50 2.09 26.18
C GLN A 89 9.16 2.77 24.86
N THR A 90 9.91 2.48 23.80
CA THR A 90 9.79 3.14 22.48
C THR A 90 9.45 2.20 21.34
N VAL A 91 9.25 0.92 21.62
CA VAL A 91 8.92 -0.06 20.59
C VAL A 91 7.47 0.13 20.16
N ASN A 92 7.33 0.53 18.91
CA ASN A 92 6.06 0.51 18.20
C ASN A 92 5.97 -0.81 17.42
N PHE A 93 4.76 -1.26 17.15
CA PHE A 93 4.50 -2.43 16.32
C PHE A 93 4.15 -1.99 14.92
N TRP A 94 4.73 -2.69 13.91
CA TRP A 94 4.67 -2.24 12.53
C TRP A 94 4.02 -3.23 11.59
N ALA A 95 3.49 -2.70 10.50
CA ALA A 95 3.07 -3.40 9.30
C ALA A 95 2.31 -4.70 9.58
N PRO A 96 1.12 -4.62 10.19
CA PRO A 96 0.33 -5.78 10.49
C PRO A 96 -0.35 -6.34 9.24
N TYR A 97 -0.45 -7.65 9.15
CA TYR A 97 -1.36 -8.34 8.22
C TYR A 97 -2.36 -9.16 9.01
N VAL A 98 -3.65 -9.08 8.66
CA VAL A 98 -4.71 -9.81 9.36
C VAL A 98 -5.56 -10.58 8.38
N GLU A 99 -5.86 -11.84 8.73
CA GLU A 99 -6.80 -12.68 8.01
C GLU A 99 -7.73 -13.43 8.97
N TYR A 100 -8.90 -13.84 8.49
CA TYR A 100 -9.77 -14.79 9.19
C TYR A 100 -9.62 -16.17 8.56
N THR A 101 -9.11 -17.11 9.32
CA THR A 101 -8.89 -18.47 8.86
C THR A 101 -9.03 -19.48 10.02
N HIS A 102 -9.44 -20.71 9.74
CA HIS A 102 -9.57 -21.78 10.75
C HIS A 102 -10.42 -21.39 11.98
N GLY A 103 -11.40 -20.48 11.82
CA GLY A 103 -12.29 -20.04 12.90
C GLY A 103 -11.66 -19.06 13.88
N GLU A 104 -10.61 -18.38 13.49
CA GLU A 104 -9.91 -17.35 14.26
C GLU A 104 -9.36 -16.24 13.35
N TYR A 105 -9.15 -15.03 13.92
CA TYR A 105 -8.39 -13.97 13.28
C TYR A 105 -6.93 -14.16 13.62
N ARG A 106 -6.08 -14.15 12.61
CA ARG A 106 -4.61 -14.22 12.72
C ARG A 106 -4.01 -12.90 12.30
N MET A 107 -3.24 -12.31 13.19
CA MET A 107 -2.48 -11.10 12.93
C MET A 107 -0.99 -11.43 12.94
N TYR A 108 -0.30 -11.05 11.87
CA TYR A 108 1.16 -11.05 11.80
C TYR A 108 1.64 -9.61 11.89
N TYR A 109 2.42 -9.28 12.90
CA TYR A 109 2.90 -7.92 13.12
C TYR A 109 4.40 -7.91 13.46
N SER A 110 5.06 -6.81 13.16
CA SER A 110 6.50 -6.67 13.31
C SER A 110 6.86 -5.97 14.60
N ALA A 111 7.85 -6.53 15.31
CA ALA A 111 8.53 -5.90 16.44
C ALA A 111 10.02 -5.79 16.12
N THR A 112 10.55 -4.57 16.02
CA THR A 112 11.92 -4.30 15.66
C THR A 112 12.72 -3.73 16.82
N LYS A 113 14.03 -3.96 16.82
CA LYS A 113 14.95 -3.40 17.81
C LYS A 113 14.99 -1.87 17.73
N ALA A 114 15.10 -1.33 16.52
CA ALA A 114 15.13 0.10 16.25
C ALA A 114 14.87 0.37 14.76
N PHE A 115 14.48 1.60 14.42
CA PHE A 115 14.42 2.03 13.03
C PHE A 115 15.81 1.91 12.37
N GLY A 116 15.85 1.31 11.17
CA GLY A 116 17.09 1.05 10.44
C GLY A 116 17.87 -0.19 10.92
N SER A 117 17.31 -1.00 11.82
CA SER A 117 17.89 -2.28 12.24
C SER A 117 17.36 -3.43 11.40
N SER A 118 18.21 -4.43 11.13
CA SER A 118 17.80 -5.72 10.56
C SER A 118 17.38 -6.73 11.64
N GLU A 119 17.51 -6.39 12.91
CA GLU A 119 17.14 -7.24 14.04
C GLU A 119 15.67 -7.05 14.41
N SER A 120 14.82 -7.97 13.95
CA SER A 120 13.38 -7.89 14.11
C SER A 120 12.74 -9.26 14.26
N ARG A 121 11.46 -9.25 14.66
CA ARG A 121 10.60 -10.44 14.72
C ARG A 121 9.22 -10.14 14.17
N ILE A 122 8.67 -11.09 13.44
CA ILE A 122 7.27 -11.13 13.10
C ILE A 122 6.57 -12.05 14.08
N TRP A 123 5.67 -11.50 14.85
CA TRP A 123 4.81 -12.23 15.77
C TRP A 123 3.52 -12.67 15.08
N LEU A 124 3.03 -13.85 15.41
CA LEU A 124 1.66 -14.27 15.18
C LEU A 124 0.86 -14.06 16.47
N ALA A 125 -0.17 -13.24 16.39
CA ALA A 125 -1.18 -13.08 17.43
C ALA A 125 -2.55 -13.51 16.90
N VAL A 126 -3.43 -13.95 17.80
CA VAL A 126 -4.75 -14.52 17.43
C VAL A 126 -5.86 -13.92 18.27
N SER A 127 -7.06 -13.83 17.69
CA SER A 127 -8.26 -13.38 18.38
C SER A 127 -9.51 -14.11 17.88
N LYS A 128 -10.60 -14.03 18.65
CA LYS A 128 -11.94 -14.45 18.21
C LYS A 128 -12.77 -13.31 17.61
N HIS A 129 -12.25 -12.09 17.66
CA HIS A 129 -12.90 -10.89 17.15
C HIS A 129 -11.92 -10.05 16.32
N PRO A 130 -12.38 -9.38 15.24
CA PRO A 130 -11.51 -8.52 14.44
C PRO A 130 -10.98 -7.33 15.22
N LEU A 131 -11.67 -6.90 16.27
CA LEU A 131 -11.24 -5.81 17.16
C LEU A 131 -10.41 -6.30 18.35
N GLY A 132 -9.97 -7.54 18.35
CA GLY A 132 -9.16 -8.11 19.43
C GLY A 132 -9.97 -8.46 20.71
N PRO A 133 -9.28 -8.61 21.86
CA PRO A 133 -7.82 -8.54 21.97
C PRO A 133 -7.12 -9.67 21.20
N PHE A 134 -6.00 -9.35 20.57
CA PHE A 134 -5.12 -10.34 19.97
C PHE A 134 -4.05 -10.77 20.96
N GLU A 135 -3.87 -12.07 21.15
CA GLU A 135 -2.91 -12.68 22.04
C GLU A 135 -1.80 -13.38 21.25
N ASN A 136 -0.55 -13.20 21.65
CA ASN A 136 0.57 -13.83 20.95
C ASN A 136 0.50 -15.35 21.06
N ARG A 137 0.73 -15.99 19.90
CA ARG A 137 0.85 -17.45 19.79
C ARG A 137 2.28 -17.89 19.62
N GLY A 138 3.13 -17.09 18.95
CA GLY A 138 4.51 -17.40 18.69
C GLY A 138 5.14 -16.51 17.62
N ILE A 139 6.40 -16.79 17.30
CA ILE A 139 7.19 -16.03 16.35
C ILE A 139 7.15 -16.72 14.99
N ALA A 140 6.71 -16.00 13.96
CA ALA A 140 6.61 -16.48 12.59
C ALA A 140 7.91 -16.27 11.80
N ALA A 141 8.66 -15.18 12.06
CA ALA A 141 9.99 -14.96 11.51
C ALA A 141 10.88 -14.27 12.54
N ASP A 142 12.17 -14.63 12.59
CA ASP A 142 13.12 -14.09 13.55
C ASP A 142 14.48 -13.85 12.88
N THR A 143 14.87 -12.59 12.79
CA THR A 143 16.19 -12.15 12.32
C THR A 143 17.02 -11.50 13.44
N TRP A 144 16.66 -11.74 14.70
CA TRP A 144 17.38 -11.21 15.84
C TRP A 144 18.78 -11.81 15.98
N GLY A 145 19.78 -10.95 16.08
CA GLY A 145 21.19 -11.34 16.13
C GLY A 145 21.76 -11.80 14.81
N THR A 146 21.15 -11.43 13.68
CA THR A 146 21.66 -11.69 12.33
C THR A 146 22.38 -10.45 11.78
N ASP A 147 23.12 -10.65 10.69
CA ASP A 147 23.80 -9.56 10.01
C ASP A 147 22.93 -8.94 8.89
N ASP A 148 23.34 -7.77 8.40
CA ASP A 148 22.62 -6.97 7.41
C ASP A 148 22.59 -7.56 5.99
N THR A 149 23.19 -8.72 5.76
CA THR A 149 23.11 -9.44 4.48
C THR A 149 21.86 -10.32 4.37
N LEU A 150 21.18 -10.52 5.49
CA LEU A 150 19.94 -11.29 5.60
C LEU A 150 18.70 -10.35 5.57
N PRO A 151 17.51 -10.89 5.33
CA PRO A 151 16.30 -10.06 5.36
C PRO A 151 16.07 -9.47 6.75
N ASN A 152 15.33 -8.37 6.81
CA ASN A 152 14.75 -7.87 8.04
C ASN A 152 13.38 -8.56 8.25
N ALA A 153 13.12 -9.16 9.41
CA ALA A 153 11.86 -9.85 9.69
C ALA A 153 10.74 -8.85 10.07
N ILE A 154 10.36 -8.03 9.09
CA ILE A 154 9.20 -7.12 9.15
C ILE A 154 8.36 -7.25 7.87
N ASP A 155 7.25 -6.51 7.80
CA ASP A 155 6.37 -6.36 6.64
C ASP A 155 5.74 -7.70 6.23
N ALA A 156 5.00 -8.29 7.14
CA ALA A 156 4.35 -9.58 6.92
C ALA A 156 3.19 -9.50 5.94
N HIS A 157 3.11 -10.45 5.04
CA HIS A 157 1.93 -10.70 4.23
C HIS A 157 1.70 -12.21 4.08
N ILE A 158 0.45 -12.65 4.14
CA ILE A 158 0.11 -14.06 3.97
C ILE A 158 -0.50 -14.30 2.59
N ILE A 159 -0.04 -15.35 1.93
CA ILE A 159 -0.62 -15.82 0.67
C ILE A 159 -0.89 -17.33 0.74
N TRP A 160 -2.05 -17.71 0.24
CA TRP A 160 -2.44 -19.10 0.11
C TRP A 160 -2.27 -19.58 -1.34
N ASP A 161 -1.62 -20.72 -1.51
CA ASP A 161 -1.66 -21.50 -2.75
C ASP A 161 -2.37 -22.83 -2.46
N LYS A 162 -3.65 -22.89 -2.79
CA LYS A 162 -4.57 -23.98 -2.44
C LYS A 162 -4.62 -24.17 -0.90
N GLU A 163 -4.11 -25.28 -0.41
CA GLU A 163 -4.11 -25.61 1.02
C GLU A 163 -2.83 -25.20 1.75
N LYS A 164 -1.86 -24.65 1.02
CA LYS A 164 -0.57 -24.21 1.57
C LYS A 164 -0.59 -22.73 1.92
N CYS A 165 -0.11 -22.44 3.10
CA CYS A 165 0.00 -21.08 3.64
C CYS A 165 1.45 -20.61 3.59
N TYR A 166 1.68 -19.41 3.13
CA TYR A 166 3.02 -18.84 3.02
C TYR A 166 3.08 -17.46 3.66
N LEU A 167 4.19 -17.20 4.37
CA LEU A 167 4.57 -15.87 4.84
C LEU A 167 5.54 -15.25 3.84
N VAL A 168 5.17 -14.10 3.30
CA VAL A 168 6.04 -13.18 2.56
C VAL A 168 6.49 -12.10 3.53
N TYR A 169 7.78 -11.76 3.55
CA TYR A 169 8.32 -10.78 4.49
C TYR A 169 9.68 -10.26 4.03
N GLY A 170 10.09 -9.15 4.60
CA GLY A 170 11.40 -8.56 4.39
C GLY A 170 11.31 -7.08 4.02
N SER A 171 12.37 -6.34 4.34
CA SER A 171 12.49 -4.91 4.07
C SER A 171 13.95 -4.57 3.90
N PHE A 172 14.32 -3.93 2.81
CA PHE A 172 15.71 -3.57 2.46
C PHE A 172 16.72 -4.73 2.64
N PHE A 173 17.90 -4.48 3.19
CA PHE A 173 18.92 -5.48 3.58
C PHE A 173 19.04 -6.65 2.59
N GLY A 174 18.69 -7.86 3.01
CA GLY A 174 18.73 -9.06 2.17
C GLY A 174 17.62 -9.22 1.15
N GLY A 175 16.58 -8.34 1.18
CA GLY A 175 15.43 -8.39 0.26
C GLY A 175 14.21 -9.11 0.84
N ILE A 176 13.32 -9.54 -0.05
CA ILE A 176 12.03 -10.16 0.27
C ILE A 176 12.14 -11.68 0.18
N TYR A 177 11.60 -12.35 1.17
CA TYR A 177 11.59 -13.81 1.30
C TYR A 177 10.18 -14.37 1.44
N ILE A 178 10.03 -15.62 1.06
CA ILE A 178 8.81 -16.40 1.25
C ILE A 178 9.12 -17.72 1.92
N LYS A 179 8.32 -18.10 2.93
CA LYS A 179 8.43 -19.41 3.58
C LYS A 179 7.08 -20.03 3.87
N GLU A 180 7.02 -21.36 3.85
CA GLU A 180 5.79 -22.10 4.12
C GLU A 180 5.50 -22.12 5.63
N LEU A 181 4.24 -21.86 5.98
CA LEU A 181 3.72 -21.98 7.33
C LEU A 181 2.86 -23.25 7.45
N ASP A 182 2.78 -23.80 8.62
CA ASP A 182 1.78 -24.79 8.95
C ASP A 182 0.37 -24.12 8.92
N ALA A 183 -0.46 -24.57 8.02
CA ALA A 183 -1.77 -23.98 7.78
C ALA A 183 -2.68 -23.94 9.02
N LYS A 184 -2.55 -24.91 9.94
CA LYS A 184 -3.38 -25.00 11.14
C LYS A 184 -2.90 -24.07 12.25
N THR A 185 -1.60 -23.96 12.42
CA THR A 185 -1.03 -23.15 13.52
C THR A 185 -0.69 -21.73 13.10
N GLY A 186 -0.40 -21.48 11.82
CA GLY A 186 0.09 -20.20 11.30
C GLY A 186 1.56 -19.92 11.61
N LEU A 187 2.30 -20.89 12.15
CA LEU A 187 3.73 -20.79 12.48
C LEU A 187 4.58 -21.49 11.42
N PRO A 188 5.91 -21.27 11.39
CA PRO A 188 6.78 -21.92 10.40
C PRO A 188 6.59 -23.43 10.35
N LEU A 189 6.41 -23.99 9.16
CA LEU A 189 6.21 -25.43 8.96
C LEU A 189 7.36 -26.26 9.52
N SER A 190 8.58 -25.75 9.44
CA SER A 190 9.78 -26.36 10.01
C SER A 190 9.86 -26.31 11.54
N GLY A 191 9.01 -25.52 12.19
CA GLY A 191 9.12 -25.21 13.62
C GLY A 191 10.27 -24.25 13.98
N ASN A 192 10.98 -23.70 13.00
CA ASN A 192 12.11 -22.79 13.20
C ASN A 192 11.83 -21.40 12.61
N ALA A 193 11.60 -20.43 13.49
CA ALA A 193 11.33 -19.03 13.10
C ALA A 193 12.55 -18.36 12.39
N LYS A 194 13.77 -18.83 12.65
CA LYS A 194 15.01 -18.35 12.02
C LYS A 194 15.27 -18.91 10.63
N GLU A 195 14.51 -19.90 10.17
CA GLU A 195 14.56 -20.34 8.79
C GLU A 195 14.04 -19.21 7.89
N LEU A 196 14.85 -18.83 6.89
CA LEU A 196 14.55 -17.66 6.06
C LEU A 196 13.53 -17.99 4.95
N GLY A 197 13.59 -19.19 4.38
CA GLY A 197 12.81 -19.56 3.21
C GLY A 197 13.53 -19.21 1.91
N ILE A 198 12.77 -18.87 0.88
CA ILE A 198 13.24 -18.60 -0.47
C ILE A 198 13.25 -17.08 -0.71
N CYS A 199 14.38 -16.55 -1.19
CA CYS A 199 14.44 -15.16 -1.63
C CYS A 199 13.66 -15.02 -2.95
N ILE A 200 12.70 -14.08 -3.01
CA ILE A 200 11.86 -13.83 -4.17
C ILE A 200 12.05 -12.43 -4.78
N SER A 201 12.71 -11.54 -4.05
CA SER A 201 13.16 -10.23 -4.56
C SER A 201 14.38 -9.76 -3.76
N ARG A 202 15.31 -9.09 -4.43
CA ARG A 202 16.52 -8.55 -3.78
C ARG A 202 16.58 -7.05 -3.87
N LYS A 203 17.44 -6.47 -3.06
CA LYS A 203 17.78 -5.05 -3.11
C LYS A 203 18.18 -4.64 -4.53
N ALA A 204 17.58 -3.54 -5.01
CA ALA A 204 17.92 -2.95 -6.30
C ALA A 204 19.39 -2.56 -6.36
N LYS A 205 20.02 -2.79 -7.52
CA LYS A 205 21.39 -2.38 -7.80
C LYS A 205 21.51 -0.96 -8.38
N HIS A 206 20.39 -0.26 -8.48
CA HIS A 206 20.35 1.08 -9.04
C HIS A 206 20.76 2.12 -7.98
N PRO A 207 21.64 3.10 -8.28
CA PRO A 207 22.16 4.02 -7.29
C PRO A 207 21.14 5.02 -6.73
N LEU A 208 20.05 5.29 -7.46
CA LEU A 208 19.03 6.25 -7.07
C LEU A 208 17.76 5.60 -6.51
N ILE A 209 17.66 4.26 -6.56
CA ILE A 209 16.47 3.52 -6.17
C ILE A 209 16.87 2.47 -5.14
N ASP A 210 16.37 2.62 -3.94
CA ASP A 210 16.65 1.73 -2.81
C ASP A 210 15.37 0.99 -2.37
N GLY A 211 15.50 -0.24 -1.97
CA GLY A 211 14.41 -1.15 -1.62
C GLY A 211 14.82 -2.61 -1.84
N PRO A 212 13.86 -3.54 -1.89
CA PRO A 212 12.42 -3.40 -1.72
C PRO A 212 11.97 -3.53 -0.27
N GLU A 213 10.73 -3.11 0.00
CA GLU A 213 10.02 -3.40 1.24
C GLU A 213 8.50 -3.41 1.01
N GLY A 214 7.69 -3.60 2.09
CA GLY A 214 6.23 -3.55 2.03
C GLY A 214 5.64 -4.57 1.05
N ALA A 215 6.18 -5.79 1.04
CA ALA A 215 5.85 -6.80 0.04
C ALA A 215 4.48 -7.44 0.30
N SER A 216 3.66 -7.55 -0.74
CA SER A 216 2.36 -8.22 -0.69
C SER A 216 2.10 -9.04 -1.95
N VAL A 217 1.35 -10.13 -1.85
CA VAL A 217 1.12 -11.04 -2.97
C VAL A 217 -0.35 -11.36 -3.11
N ILE A 218 -0.86 -11.38 -4.34
CA ILE A 218 -2.19 -11.90 -4.67
C ILE A 218 -2.12 -12.88 -5.84
N TYR A 219 -2.94 -13.92 -5.80
CA TYR A 219 -3.20 -14.77 -6.94
C TYR A 219 -4.46 -14.28 -7.67
N VAL A 220 -4.37 -14.10 -8.98
CA VAL A 220 -5.51 -13.67 -9.80
C VAL A 220 -5.90 -14.81 -10.75
N PRO A 221 -7.02 -15.49 -10.50
CA PRO A 221 -7.42 -16.68 -11.28
C PRO A 221 -7.55 -16.39 -12.79
N ASN A 222 -8.09 -15.23 -13.16
CA ASN A 222 -8.34 -14.87 -14.55
C ASN A 222 -7.06 -14.74 -15.39
N THR A 223 -5.95 -14.33 -14.77
CA THR A 223 -4.64 -14.23 -15.43
C THR A 223 -3.77 -15.47 -15.18
N GLY A 224 -4.07 -16.18 -14.09
CA GLY A 224 -3.31 -17.35 -13.62
C GLY A 224 -1.92 -16.99 -13.15
N TYR A 225 -1.71 -15.78 -12.60
CA TYR A 225 -0.46 -15.31 -12.04
C TYR A 225 -0.60 -14.97 -10.55
N PHE A 226 0.50 -15.15 -9.84
CA PHE A 226 0.80 -14.48 -8.58
C PHE A 226 1.48 -13.15 -8.90
N TYR A 227 1.04 -12.08 -8.25
CA TYR A 227 1.59 -10.73 -8.38
C TYR A 227 2.23 -10.33 -7.07
N LEU A 228 3.54 -10.08 -7.08
CA LEU A 228 4.29 -9.56 -5.95
C LEU A 228 4.39 -8.04 -6.10
N PHE A 229 3.66 -7.32 -5.25
CA PHE A 229 3.80 -5.88 -5.09
C PHE A 229 4.86 -5.58 -4.04
N GLN A 230 5.59 -4.51 -4.23
CA GLN A 230 6.64 -4.06 -3.32
C GLN A 230 6.89 -2.58 -3.51
N SER A 231 7.50 -1.95 -2.51
CA SER A 231 7.81 -0.54 -2.51
C SER A 231 9.31 -0.29 -2.56
N TYR A 232 9.70 0.77 -3.26
CA TYR A 232 11.07 1.25 -3.36
C TYR A 232 11.12 2.73 -3.01
N GLY A 233 12.31 3.21 -2.62
CA GLY A 233 12.52 4.58 -2.22
C GLY A 233 12.29 4.82 -0.73
N TRP A 234 12.09 6.07 -0.37
CA TRP A 234 11.87 6.48 1.02
C TRP A 234 10.41 6.90 1.22
N LEU A 235 9.77 6.33 2.22
CA LEU A 235 8.35 6.52 2.56
C LEU A 235 7.93 8.00 2.72
N GLY A 236 8.87 8.90 2.99
CA GLY A 236 8.58 10.31 3.17
C GLY A 236 8.28 11.07 1.88
N ASP A 237 8.84 10.64 0.74
CA ASP A 237 8.74 11.42 -0.50
C ASP A 237 8.91 10.59 -1.79
N THR A 238 9.89 9.71 -1.83
CA THR A 238 10.30 9.02 -3.05
C THR A 238 9.77 7.59 -3.17
N TYR A 239 8.90 7.17 -2.28
CA TYR A 239 8.27 5.86 -2.34
C TYR A 239 7.54 5.66 -3.66
N ASP A 240 7.66 4.47 -4.21
CA ASP A 240 6.91 4.02 -5.37
C ASP A 240 6.41 2.59 -5.19
N ILE A 241 5.40 2.22 -5.95
CA ILE A 241 4.81 0.89 -5.94
C ILE A 241 5.19 0.18 -7.23
N ARG A 242 5.77 -1.02 -7.11
CA ARG A 242 6.17 -1.85 -8.24
C ARG A 242 5.61 -3.25 -8.12
N VAL A 243 5.51 -3.95 -9.26
CA VAL A 243 4.97 -5.30 -9.32
C VAL A 243 5.82 -6.21 -10.21
N GLY A 244 6.02 -7.42 -9.74
CA GLY A 244 6.47 -8.55 -10.55
C GLY A 244 5.43 -9.66 -10.57
N ARG A 245 5.47 -10.57 -11.54
CA ARG A 245 4.52 -11.69 -11.63
C ARG A 245 5.19 -13.03 -11.80
N SER A 246 4.53 -14.08 -11.34
CA SER A 246 4.99 -15.46 -11.45
C SER A 246 3.84 -16.44 -11.64
N LYS A 247 4.09 -17.58 -12.26
CA LYS A 247 3.15 -18.73 -12.28
C LYS A 247 3.23 -19.60 -11.02
N SER A 248 4.22 -19.37 -10.18
CA SER A 248 4.42 -20.08 -8.91
C SER A 248 4.47 -19.07 -7.75
N VAL A 249 3.86 -19.42 -6.62
CA VAL A 249 3.87 -18.59 -5.41
C VAL A 249 5.30 -18.32 -4.89
N THR A 250 6.23 -19.22 -5.12
CA THR A 250 7.64 -19.10 -4.71
C THR A 250 8.55 -18.50 -5.79
N GLY A 251 7.96 -17.99 -6.87
CA GLY A 251 8.71 -17.38 -7.97
C GLY A 251 9.23 -18.37 -9.03
N PRO A 252 10.15 -17.94 -9.91
CA PRO A 252 10.68 -16.58 -9.95
C PRO A 252 9.63 -15.54 -10.32
N TYR A 253 9.64 -14.41 -9.64
CA TYR A 253 8.86 -13.24 -10.05
C TYR A 253 9.65 -12.44 -11.07
N LEU A 254 8.99 -12.11 -12.19
CA LEU A 254 9.59 -11.40 -13.31
C LEU A 254 8.95 -10.02 -13.45
N ASP A 255 9.75 -9.04 -13.84
CA ASP A 255 9.25 -7.72 -14.25
C ASP A 255 8.66 -7.75 -15.67
N TRP A 256 8.23 -6.58 -16.18
CA TRP A 256 7.68 -6.42 -17.53
C TRP A 256 8.65 -6.89 -18.63
N HIS A 257 9.94 -6.70 -18.45
CA HIS A 257 10.99 -7.07 -19.39
C HIS A 257 11.46 -8.52 -19.26
N GLY A 258 10.82 -9.30 -18.36
CA GLY A 258 11.16 -10.70 -18.11
C GLY A 258 12.41 -10.91 -17.25
N LYS A 259 12.89 -9.87 -16.56
CA LYS A 259 14.01 -9.97 -15.63
C LYS A 259 13.53 -10.43 -14.26
N SER A 260 14.30 -11.32 -13.65
CA SER A 260 14.01 -11.81 -12.30
C SER A 260 14.24 -10.73 -11.25
N LEU A 261 13.29 -10.58 -10.31
CA LEU A 261 13.43 -9.65 -9.18
C LEU A 261 14.54 -10.05 -8.20
N VAL A 262 15.03 -11.27 -8.25
CA VAL A 262 16.19 -11.72 -7.45
C VAL A 262 17.52 -11.29 -8.07
N GLU A 263 17.54 -11.05 -9.40
CA GLU A 263 18.77 -10.76 -10.16
C GLU A 263 18.89 -9.27 -10.50
N GLU A 264 18.14 -8.82 -11.52
CA GLU A 264 18.26 -7.46 -12.07
C GLU A 264 16.92 -6.74 -12.19
N GLY A 265 15.81 -7.45 -12.03
CA GLY A 265 14.47 -6.87 -12.13
C GLY A 265 14.15 -6.00 -10.91
N MET A 266 13.46 -4.90 -11.13
CA MET A 266 12.94 -4.03 -10.08
C MET A 266 11.41 -4.02 -10.02
N GLY A 267 10.75 -4.74 -10.94
CA GLY A 267 9.31 -4.71 -11.10
C GLY A 267 8.83 -3.58 -12.01
N LEU A 268 7.62 -3.73 -12.55
CA LEU A 268 6.91 -2.68 -13.28
C LEU A 268 6.45 -1.62 -12.28
N LYS A 269 6.84 -0.37 -12.46
CA LYS A 269 6.40 0.75 -11.62
C LYS A 269 4.97 1.13 -11.96
N LEU A 270 4.07 1.06 -10.98
CA LEU A 270 2.64 1.33 -11.13
C LEU A 270 2.22 2.70 -10.63
N ALA A 271 2.93 3.23 -9.66
CA ALA A 271 2.67 4.53 -9.05
C ALA A 271 3.94 5.08 -8.38
N GLY A 272 4.07 6.38 -8.32
CA GLY A 272 5.06 7.13 -7.56
C GLY A 272 4.45 8.46 -7.13
N SER A 273 5.23 9.35 -6.56
CA SER A 273 4.78 10.71 -6.22
C SER A 273 4.29 11.44 -7.46
N TYR A 274 3.11 12.08 -7.37
CA TYR A 274 2.45 12.68 -8.53
C TYR A 274 1.60 13.90 -8.17
N GLU A 275 1.38 14.77 -9.17
CA GLU A 275 0.49 15.92 -9.10
C GLU A 275 -0.19 16.15 -10.46
N PHE A 276 -1.52 16.23 -10.49
CA PHE A 276 -2.28 16.73 -11.63
C PHE A 276 -2.37 18.23 -11.57
N LEU A 277 -1.90 18.94 -12.61
CA LEU A 277 -1.70 20.39 -12.59
C LEU A 277 -2.83 21.19 -13.19
N ALA A 278 -3.66 20.60 -14.07
CA ALA A 278 -4.68 21.35 -14.79
C ALA A 278 -5.78 21.81 -13.85
N LYS A 279 -5.93 23.10 -13.79
CA LYS A 279 -7.03 23.80 -13.13
C LYS A 279 -7.20 23.55 -11.66
N ASN A 280 -6.12 23.50 -10.95
CA ASN A 280 -6.27 23.58 -9.53
C ASN A 280 -6.23 25.03 -9.08
N PRO A 281 -7.36 25.60 -8.67
CA PRO A 281 -7.53 25.75 -7.23
C PRO A 281 -8.47 24.64 -6.74
N ARG A 282 -8.16 24.03 -5.62
CA ARG A 282 -9.15 23.36 -4.78
C ARG A 282 -10.33 24.29 -4.67
N VAL A 283 -11.53 23.79 -4.93
CA VAL A 283 -12.74 24.61 -5.05
C VAL A 283 -12.83 25.60 -3.89
N GLY A 284 -12.74 26.93 -4.19
CA GLY A 284 -12.90 28.01 -3.23
C GLY A 284 -11.64 28.55 -2.55
N GLU A 285 -10.43 28.15 -2.97
CA GLU A 285 -9.19 28.67 -2.42
C GLU A 285 -8.30 29.26 -3.53
N GLU A 286 -7.71 30.45 -3.30
CA GLU A 286 -6.67 30.97 -4.17
C GLU A 286 -5.39 30.16 -3.96
N LYS A 287 -4.80 29.67 -5.05
CA LYS A 287 -3.55 28.90 -5.03
C LYS A 287 -2.39 29.79 -4.60
N THR A 288 -1.70 29.44 -3.54
CA THR A 288 -0.37 29.95 -3.24
C THR A 288 0.68 28.95 -3.68
N ASP A 289 1.85 29.37 -4.15
CA ASP A 289 2.87 28.53 -4.79
C ASP A 289 3.37 27.35 -3.96
N TRP A 290 3.04 27.28 -2.69
CA TRP A 290 3.45 26.21 -1.76
C TRP A 290 2.29 25.39 -1.20
N GLU A 291 1.04 25.65 -1.61
CA GLU A 291 -0.14 24.93 -1.11
C GLU A 291 -0.44 23.64 -1.87
N TRP A 292 0.20 23.43 -2.98
CA TRP A 292 0.04 22.26 -3.81
C TRP A 292 1.32 21.44 -3.81
N GLY A 293 1.21 20.16 -3.71
CA GLY A 293 2.35 19.27 -3.73
C GLY A 293 1.95 17.88 -4.15
N GLY A 294 0.75 17.72 -4.65
CA GLY A 294 0.20 16.44 -5.08
C GLY A 294 0.17 15.41 -3.97
N PHE A 295 0.33 14.16 -4.36
CA PHE A 295 0.42 13.02 -3.44
C PHE A 295 1.83 12.44 -3.48
N ARG A 296 2.43 12.25 -2.32
CA ARG A 296 3.84 11.86 -2.20
C ARG A 296 4.00 10.53 -1.50
N GLY A 297 5.00 9.78 -1.96
CA GLY A 297 5.42 8.54 -1.35
C GLY A 297 4.32 7.48 -1.25
N PRO A 298 3.55 7.20 -2.33
CA PRO A 298 2.61 6.08 -2.29
C PRO A 298 3.38 4.78 -2.14
N GLY A 299 3.03 3.98 -1.13
CA GLY A 299 3.75 2.73 -0.91
C GLY A 299 3.15 1.88 0.18
N HIS A 300 3.87 0.81 0.52
CA HIS A 300 3.52 -0.19 1.51
C HIS A 300 2.03 -0.57 1.44
N GLY A 301 1.65 -1.16 0.31
CA GLY A 301 0.25 -1.45 0.05
C GLY A 301 -0.03 -2.93 -0.13
N VAL A 302 -1.31 -3.25 -0.03
CA VAL A 302 -1.84 -4.60 -0.20
C VAL A 302 -2.88 -4.63 -1.31
N PRO A 303 -2.84 -5.60 -2.22
CA PRO A 303 -3.92 -5.89 -3.13
C PRO A 303 -5.09 -6.49 -2.34
N PHE A 304 -6.29 -6.07 -2.67
CA PHE A 304 -7.50 -6.52 -2.03
C PHE A 304 -8.56 -6.90 -3.07
N TYR A 305 -8.99 -8.16 -3.05
CA TYR A 305 -10.16 -8.60 -3.82
C TYR A 305 -11.39 -8.53 -2.93
N ASP A 306 -12.34 -7.70 -3.31
CA ASP A 306 -13.61 -7.58 -2.61
C ASP A 306 -14.62 -8.58 -3.18
N GLU A 307 -14.91 -9.61 -2.41
CA GLU A 307 -15.89 -10.64 -2.77
C GLU A 307 -17.31 -10.08 -2.89
N GLN A 308 -17.61 -8.93 -2.27
CA GLN A 308 -18.95 -8.34 -2.30
C GLN A 308 -19.23 -7.67 -3.65
N SER A 309 -18.26 -6.96 -4.19
CA SER A 309 -18.36 -6.27 -5.48
C SER A 309 -17.78 -7.07 -6.65
N GLY A 310 -16.96 -8.09 -6.38
CA GLY A 310 -16.19 -8.82 -7.39
C GLY A 310 -15.06 -7.99 -8.00
N LYS A 311 -14.63 -6.93 -7.34
CA LYS A 311 -13.64 -5.98 -7.84
C LYS A 311 -12.32 -6.07 -7.10
N TYR A 312 -11.26 -5.64 -7.76
CA TYR A 312 -9.94 -5.54 -7.19
C TYR A 312 -9.63 -4.11 -6.79
N TYR A 313 -9.00 -3.96 -5.65
CA TYR A 313 -8.50 -2.70 -5.10
C TYR A 313 -7.04 -2.85 -4.71
N PHE A 314 -6.36 -1.72 -4.60
CA PHE A 314 -5.05 -1.63 -3.97
C PHE A 314 -5.11 -0.61 -2.84
N VAL A 315 -4.80 -1.05 -1.63
CA VAL A 315 -4.84 -0.23 -0.42
C VAL A 315 -3.41 0.09 -0.04
N HIS A 316 -3.08 1.36 0.09
CA HIS A 316 -1.72 1.80 0.40
C HIS A 316 -1.74 3.08 1.23
N HIS A 317 -0.60 3.44 1.80
CA HIS A 317 -0.47 4.77 2.37
C HIS A 317 0.05 5.78 1.35
N VAL A 318 -0.15 7.05 1.64
CA VAL A 318 0.33 8.20 0.86
C VAL A 318 0.41 9.43 1.75
N ARG A 319 1.23 10.40 1.38
CA ARG A 319 1.30 11.70 2.06
C ARG A 319 0.69 12.80 1.19
N ASP A 320 0.07 13.79 1.84
CA ASP A 320 -0.40 15.01 1.21
C ASP A 320 0.78 15.98 1.04
N GLY A 321 1.12 16.34 -0.20
CA GLY A 321 2.25 17.22 -0.50
C GLY A 321 2.08 18.63 0.04
N ALA A 322 0.87 19.15 0.09
CA ALA A 322 0.59 20.45 0.69
C ALA A 322 0.86 20.46 2.21
N GLU A 323 0.52 19.37 2.89
CA GLU A 323 0.82 19.21 4.31
C GLU A 323 2.32 19.11 4.56
N ILE A 324 3.04 18.35 3.74
CA ILE A 324 4.51 18.24 3.82
C ILE A 324 5.15 19.59 3.66
N ASN A 325 4.75 20.36 2.65
CA ASN A 325 5.35 21.67 2.37
C ASN A 325 5.15 22.65 3.54
N ARG A 326 4.03 22.61 4.24
CA ARG A 326 3.78 23.44 5.43
C ARG A 326 4.65 23.07 6.62
N VAL A 327 4.83 21.78 6.82
CA VAL A 327 5.52 21.30 8.01
C VAL A 327 7.03 21.45 7.90
N TYR A 328 7.60 21.45 6.70
CA TYR A 328 9.03 21.73 6.52
C TYR A 328 9.41 23.18 6.83
N ASP A 329 8.47 24.13 6.74
CA ASP A 329 8.68 25.52 7.15
C ASP A 329 8.57 25.75 8.66
N GLU A 330 7.87 24.89 9.38
CA GLU A 330 7.74 24.93 10.83
C GLU A 330 8.77 23.98 11.47
N LYS A 331 9.92 24.49 11.85
CA LYS A 331 11.06 23.75 12.42
C LYS A 331 10.78 22.93 13.69
N GLU A 332 9.54 22.81 14.13
CA GLU A 332 9.18 22.25 15.42
C GLU A 332 8.40 20.92 15.36
N ASP A 333 7.87 20.49 14.22
CA ASP A 333 7.08 19.26 14.19
C ASP A 333 7.90 18.05 13.72
N ARG A 334 8.55 17.38 14.69
CA ARG A 334 9.28 16.12 14.47
C ARG A 334 8.39 14.96 13.99
N ASN A 335 7.08 15.12 14.02
CA ASN A 335 6.13 14.05 13.71
C ASN A 335 5.51 14.16 12.32
N SER A 336 5.84 15.19 11.56
CA SER A 336 5.25 15.44 10.25
C SER A 336 5.45 14.30 9.24
N TYR A 337 6.60 13.64 9.27
CA TYR A 337 6.88 12.50 8.39
C TYR A 337 6.02 11.26 8.73
N GLN A 338 5.36 11.23 9.88
CA GLN A 338 4.47 10.16 10.29
C GLN A 338 3.04 10.34 9.78
N ILE A 339 2.70 11.53 9.24
CA ILE A 339 1.36 11.77 8.72
C ILE A 339 1.21 11.11 7.36
N HIS A 340 0.58 9.97 7.35
CA HIS A 340 0.17 9.24 6.17
C HIS A 340 -1.34 9.08 6.14
N TYR A 341 -1.87 8.96 4.94
CA TYR A 341 -3.27 8.69 4.67
C TYR A 341 -3.41 7.34 4.01
N MET A 342 -4.37 6.56 4.44
CA MET A 342 -4.78 5.38 3.70
C MET A 342 -5.49 5.81 2.43
N MET A 343 -5.07 5.27 1.30
CA MET A 343 -5.69 5.47 0.00
C MET A 343 -6.07 4.12 -0.59
N ILE A 344 -7.27 4.03 -1.12
CA ILE A 344 -7.80 2.84 -1.80
C ILE A 344 -7.97 3.20 -3.26
N ARG A 345 -7.36 2.42 -4.15
CA ARG A 345 -7.46 2.63 -5.60
C ARG A 345 -8.15 1.47 -6.27
N PRO A 346 -9.01 1.73 -7.28
CA PRO A 346 -9.41 0.69 -8.22
C PRO A 346 -8.19 0.03 -8.84
N MET A 347 -8.20 -1.30 -8.96
CA MET A 347 -7.16 -2.04 -9.62
C MET A 347 -7.76 -2.86 -10.77
N PHE A 348 -7.14 -2.73 -11.96
CA PHE A 348 -7.54 -3.41 -13.18
C PHE A 348 -6.38 -4.24 -13.72
N PHE A 349 -6.63 -4.97 -14.81
CA PHE A 349 -5.60 -5.77 -15.47
C PHE A 349 -5.56 -5.46 -16.97
N VAL A 350 -4.39 -5.10 -17.45
CA VAL A 350 -4.09 -4.85 -18.89
C VAL A 350 -2.98 -5.79 -19.31
N ASN A 351 -3.22 -6.61 -20.33
CA ASN A 351 -2.24 -7.61 -20.82
C ASN A 351 -1.68 -8.50 -19.70
N ASP A 352 -2.55 -8.93 -18.78
CA ASP A 352 -2.20 -9.69 -17.59
C ASP A 352 -1.22 -8.97 -16.63
N TRP A 353 -1.25 -7.64 -16.59
CA TRP A 353 -0.55 -6.83 -15.60
C TRP A 353 -1.53 -5.92 -14.86
N PRO A 354 -1.37 -5.76 -13.54
CA PRO A 354 -2.20 -4.84 -12.79
C PRO A 354 -1.87 -3.39 -13.16
N VAL A 355 -2.90 -2.55 -13.13
CA VAL A 355 -2.80 -1.09 -13.23
C VAL A 355 -3.74 -0.47 -12.22
N PHE A 356 -3.41 0.70 -11.69
CA PHE A 356 -4.22 1.40 -10.71
C PHE A 356 -5.02 2.54 -11.32
N GLY A 357 -6.20 2.78 -10.81
CA GLY A 357 -6.93 4.01 -11.08
C GLY A 357 -6.16 5.24 -10.59
N ALA A 358 -6.18 6.31 -11.38
CA ALA A 358 -5.48 7.56 -11.03
C ALA A 358 -6.09 8.25 -9.80
N GLU A 359 -7.40 8.18 -9.67
CA GLU A 359 -8.13 8.74 -8.52
C GLU A 359 -8.36 7.69 -7.44
N PRO A 360 -8.38 8.08 -6.15
CA PRO A 360 -8.79 7.19 -5.09
C PRO A 360 -10.28 6.85 -5.21
N TYR A 361 -10.64 5.64 -4.79
CA TYR A 361 -12.02 5.18 -4.75
C TYR A 361 -12.85 5.99 -3.75
N GLN A 362 -14.00 6.48 -4.18
CA GLN A 362 -14.91 7.29 -3.38
C GLN A 362 -16.34 6.72 -3.31
N GLY A 363 -16.50 5.42 -3.63
CA GLY A 363 -17.80 4.75 -3.60
C GLY A 363 -18.49 4.65 -4.96
N GLU A 364 -17.87 5.17 -6.02
CA GLU A 364 -18.42 5.13 -7.37
C GLU A 364 -18.32 3.75 -8.03
N ASN A 365 -19.17 3.52 -9.01
CA ASN A 365 -19.05 2.37 -9.87
C ASN A 365 -18.04 2.65 -10.99
N PHE A 366 -16.87 2.05 -10.92
CA PHE A 366 -15.77 2.21 -11.89
C PHE A 366 -15.75 1.13 -12.98
N GLU A 367 -16.92 0.85 -13.58
CA GLU A 367 -16.96 -0.07 -14.73
C GLU A 367 -16.25 0.52 -15.94
N PRO A 368 -15.45 -0.30 -16.67
CA PRO A 368 -14.81 0.15 -17.90
C PRO A 368 -15.81 0.66 -18.94
N VAL A 369 -15.51 1.80 -19.53
CA VAL A 369 -16.29 2.37 -20.65
C VAL A 369 -16.13 1.48 -21.89
N SER A 370 -17.20 1.33 -22.65
CA SER A 370 -17.17 0.54 -23.86
C SER A 370 -16.31 1.20 -24.95
N LYS A 371 -15.63 0.39 -25.77
CA LYS A 371 -14.82 0.92 -26.88
C LYS A 371 -15.62 1.75 -27.88
N MET A 372 -16.94 1.56 -28.01
CA MET A 372 -17.80 2.35 -28.89
C MET A 372 -18.04 3.78 -28.38
N ASP A 373 -17.85 4.03 -27.10
CA ASP A 373 -18.03 5.36 -26.52
C ASP A 373 -16.73 6.18 -26.49
N MET A 374 -15.61 5.60 -26.88
CA MET A 374 -14.28 6.27 -26.84
C MET A 374 -14.20 7.50 -27.75
N GLU A 375 -14.95 7.54 -28.88
CA GLU A 375 -14.99 8.71 -29.76
C GLU A 375 -15.51 9.97 -29.07
N LYS A 376 -16.31 9.81 -27.99
CA LYS A 376 -16.84 10.92 -27.19
C LYS A 376 -15.82 11.45 -26.19
N LEU A 377 -14.71 10.78 -26.04
CA LEU A 377 -13.66 11.06 -25.04
C LEU A 377 -12.43 11.72 -25.67
N GLU A 378 -12.44 11.93 -27.00
CA GLU A 378 -11.40 12.68 -27.68
C GLU A 378 -11.34 14.12 -27.13
N GLY A 379 -10.15 14.63 -26.89
CA GLY A 379 -9.96 15.97 -26.37
C GLY A 379 -8.74 16.12 -25.48
N ASN A 380 -8.76 17.10 -24.62
CA ASN A 380 -7.64 17.41 -23.74
C ASN A 380 -7.65 16.55 -22.48
N TRP A 381 -6.53 15.95 -22.24
CA TRP A 381 -6.25 15.10 -21.08
C TRP A 381 -4.99 15.58 -20.36
N GLU A 382 -4.97 15.42 -19.07
CA GLU A 382 -3.74 15.45 -18.28
C GLU A 382 -3.16 14.05 -18.21
N LEU A 383 -1.90 13.87 -18.57
CA LEU A 383 -1.23 12.58 -18.59
C LEU A 383 -0.03 12.57 -17.65
N ILE A 384 0.10 11.48 -16.90
CA ILE A 384 1.28 11.15 -16.09
C ILE A 384 1.79 9.79 -16.57
N VAL A 385 3.10 9.70 -16.82
CA VAL A 385 3.78 8.46 -17.17
C VAL A 385 4.85 8.16 -16.10
N PHE A 386 4.86 6.94 -15.60
CA PHE A 386 5.78 6.52 -14.53
C PHE A 386 7.03 5.88 -15.11
N ASP A 387 8.11 6.66 -15.17
CA ASP A 387 9.42 6.16 -15.56
C ASP A 387 9.99 5.24 -14.49
N GLU A 388 10.53 4.09 -14.91
CA GLU A 388 11.09 3.05 -14.05
C GLU A 388 12.28 3.54 -13.21
N PHE A 389 13.06 4.47 -13.74
CA PHE A 389 14.32 4.95 -13.14
C PHE A 389 14.23 6.34 -12.52
N ASP A 390 13.07 6.96 -12.56
CA ASP A 390 12.85 8.29 -12.01
C ASP A 390 11.86 8.22 -10.84
N ASN A 391 12.34 8.49 -9.63
CA ASN A 391 11.55 8.53 -8.40
C ASN A 391 11.18 9.96 -7.95
N SER A 392 11.41 10.96 -8.81
CA SER A 392 10.96 12.31 -8.56
C SER A 392 9.43 12.45 -8.66
N MET A 393 8.92 13.55 -8.14
CA MET A 393 7.53 13.94 -8.32
C MET A 393 7.19 14.05 -9.82
N LYS A 394 6.13 13.35 -10.24
CA LYS A 394 5.60 13.42 -11.60
C LYS A 394 4.51 14.46 -11.69
N HIS A 395 4.70 15.44 -12.53
CA HIS A 395 3.67 16.42 -12.88
C HIS A 395 2.96 15.99 -14.16
N SER A 396 1.65 16.21 -14.21
CA SER A 396 0.88 15.93 -15.42
C SER A 396 1.24 16.88 -16.55
N GLU A 397 1.13 16.37 -17.78
CA GLU A 397 1.23 17.15 -19.02
C GLU A 397 -0.12 17.15 -19.74
N ILE A 398 -0.53 18.31 -20.24
CA ILE A 398 -1.74 18.41 -21.04
C ILE A 398 -1.45 17.96 -22.47
N CYS A 399 -2.19 16.97 -22.94
CA CYS A 399 -2.12 16.49 -24.32
C CYS A 399 -3.53 16.27 -24.89
N THR A 400 -3.63 16.28 -26.21
CA THR A 400 -4.87 15.89 -26.88
C THR A 400 -4.82 14.42 -27.21
N LEU A 401 -5.78 13.64 -26.72
CA LEU A 401 -5.93 12.24 -27.03
C LEU A 401 -7.03 12.04 -28.08
N GLU A 402 -6.69 11.33 -29.15
CA GLU A 402 -7.59 10.86 -30.19
C GLU A 402 -7.94 9.39 -29.96
N LYS A 403 -8.98 8.87 -30.60
CA LYS A 403 -9.48 7.51 -30.42
C LYS A 403 -8.44 6.41 -30.71
N ASP A 404 -7.49 6.67 -31.58
CA ASP A 404 -6.40 5.76 -31.93
C ASP A 404 -5.13 5.98 -31.11
N SER A 405 -5.16 6.86 -30.13
CA SER A 405 -4.07 7.06 -29.17
C SER A 405 -3.68 5.73 -28.52
N VAL A 406 -2.37 5.50 -28.41
CA VAL A 406 -1.82 4.35 -27.69
C VAL A 406 -2.37 4.21 -26.27
N TYR A 407 -2.64 5.32 -25.61
CA TYR A 407 -3.20 5.37 -24.26
C TYR A 407 -4.63 4.82 -24.19
N PHE A 408 -5.46 5.10 -25.19
CA PHE A 408 -6.80 4.52 -25.25
C PHE A 408 -6.77 3.06 -25.71
N GLN A 409 -5.87 2.69 -26.62
CA GLN A 409 -5.78 1.33 -27.13
C GLN A 409 -5.26 0.34 -26.08
N ASN A 410 -4.29 0.76 -25.26
CA ASN A 410 -3.63 -0.05 -24.24
C ASN A 410 -4.12 0.26 -22.81
N GLY A 411 -5.20 1.01 -22.68
CA GLY A 411 -5.74 1.43 -21.39
C GLY A 411 -7.14 0.94 -21.10
N ILE A 412 -7.51 1.09 -19.86
CA ILE A 412 -8.88 0.96 -19.37
C ILE A 412 -9.36 2.35 -19.04
N ILE A 413 -10.54 2.70 -19.55
CA ILE A 413 -11.18 3.98 -19.31
C ILE A 413 -12.39 3.75 -18.42
N TYR A 414 -12.54 4.57 -17.40
CA TYR A 414 -13.70 4.55 -16.50
C TYR A 414 -14.01 5.97 -16.01
N GLN A 415 -15.21 6.17 -15.48
CA GLN A 415 -15.64 7.44 -14.92
C GLN A 415 -15.54 7.40 -13.40
N CYS A 416 -15.08 8.48 -12.80
CA CYS A 416 -15.04 8.64 -11.35
C CYS A 416 -15.14 10.11 -10.94
N GLN A 417 -15.11 10.34 -9.64
CA GLN A 417 -15.03 11.67 -9.04
C GLN A 417 -13.56 12.09 -8.90
N ASP A 418 -13.20 13.25 -9.44
CA ASP A 418 -11.90 13.88 -9.19
C ASP A 418 -11.86 14.35 -7.72
N ILE A 419 -10.92 13.84 -6.95
CA ILE A 419 -10.81 14.15 -5.52
C ILE A 419 -10.46 15.62 -5.27
N GLU A 420 -9.71 16.25 -6.17
CA GLU A 420 -9.21 17.59 -6.01
C GLU A 420 -10.25 18.64 -6.45
N ASN A 421 -10.93 18.39 -7.58
CA ASN A 421 -11.87 19.32 -8.19
C ASN A 421 -13.33 19.04 -7.83
N GLN A 422 -13.64 17.89 -7.23
CA GLN A 422 -15.01 17.45 -6.89
C GLN A 422 -15.93 17.43 -8.11
N LYS A 423 -15.43 16.98 -9.26
CA LYS A 423 -16.15 16.87 -10.52
C LYS A 423 -16.04 15.46 -11.07
N GLU A 424 -17.03 15.07 -11.85
CA GLU A 424 -16.93 13.83 -12.64
C GLU A 424 -15.90 14.00 -13.74
N VAL A 425 -15.01 13.04 -13.84
CA VAL A 425 -13.94 12.94 -14.84
C VAL A 425 -13.86 11.54 -15.42
N TYR A 426 -13.28 11.43 -16.59
CA TYR A 426 -12.85 10.15 -17.12
C TYR A 426 -11.38 9.96 -16.81
N ILE A 427 -11.05 8.74 -16.40
CA ILE A 427 -9.69 8.28 -16.17
C ILE A 427 -9.33 7.27 -17.25
N VAL A 428 -8.12 7.36 -17.77
CA VAL A 428 -7.49 6.26 -18.51
C VAL A 428 -6.28 5.78 -17.73
N THR A 429 -6.15 4.47 -17.56
CA THR A 429 -4.99 3.84 -16.92
C THR A 429 -4.53 2.64 -17.72
N GLY A 430 -3.24 2.45 -17.86
CA GLY A 430 -2.70 1.36 -18.66
C GLY A 430 -1.18 1.27 -18.62
N ILE A 431 -0.66 0.51 -19.57
CA ILE A 431 0.78 0.32 -19.78
C ILE A 431 1.05 0.58 -21.26
N ASP A 432 2.00 1.44 -21.57
CA ASP A 432 2.36 1.76 -22.93
C ASP A 432 3.20 0.65 -23.59
N ASN A 433 3.57 0.86 -24.86
CA ASN A 433 4.35 -0.13 -25.61
C ASN A 433 5.80 -0.28 -25.12
N LEU A 434 6.28 0.64 -24.28
CA LEU A 434 7.60 0.59 -23.66
C LEU A 434 7.58 -0.10 -22.31
N GLY A 435 6.39 -0.43 -21.77
CA GLY A 435 6.22 -1.02 -20.46
C GLY A 435 6.15 0.02 -19.35
N LEU A 436 5.76 1.26 -19.66
CA LEU A 436 5.58 2.31 -18.67
C LEU A 436 4.09 2.41 -18.30
N ALA A 437 3.78 2.32 -17.02
CA ALA A 437 2.43 2.58 -16.55
C ALA A 437 2.12 4.08 -16.65
N TYR A 438 0.86 4.38 -16.96
CA TYR A 438 0.40 5.75 -17.11
C TYR A 438 -0.99 5.96 -16.50
N TRP A 439 -1.26 7.20 -16.15
CA TRP A 439 -2.56 7.73 -15.78
C TRP A 439 -2.92 8.91 -16.63
N GLY A 440 -4.16 8.95 -17.11
CA GLY A 440 -4.73 10.13 -17.76
C GLY A 440 -6.04 10.51 -17.09
N LYS A 441 -6.31 11.82 -17.04
CA LYS A 441 -7.53 12.42 -16.51
C LYS A 441 -8.05 13.49 -17.48
N THR A 442 -9.34 13.52 -17.77
CA THR A 442 -9.91 14.57 -18.62
C THR A 442 -9.75 15.94 -17.96
N VAL A 443 -9.35 16.94 -18.77
CA VAL A 443 -9.31 18.33 -18.30
C VAL A 443 -10.73 18.88 -18.21
N VAL A 444 -11.17 19.30 -17.01
CA VAL A 444 -12.53 19.81 -16.72
C VAL A 444 -12.56 21.33 -16.56
#